data_392c0583497ee6a822d3b0ad91409b74
#
_entry.id   392c0583497ee6a822d3b0ad91409b74
#
_cell.length_a   1.000
_cell.length_b   1.000
_cell.length_c   1.000
_cell.angle_alpha   90.00
_cell.angle_beta   90.00
_cell.angle_gamma   90.00
#
_symmetry.space_group_name_H-M   'P 1'
#
loop_
_entity.id
_entity.type
_entity.pdbx_description
1 polymer ?
#
loop_
_entity_poly.entity_id
_entity_poly.type
_entity_poly.pdbx_seq_one_letter_code
_entity_poly.pdbx_strand_id
1 'polypeptide(L)'
;MKIILSLSAFILAGSISFHVSAQTKKIDTSAQVGNAKNLYIDVHKLTPGKVKFEDVATAHLKDLAVEKKYGVHFINYWVDEKQGLVYCLSSADDSDSIRKTHAEAHGLLPAQIFEVSEGSAAALTGDKKLFLDIHKLGAGNVTAAAVADAHKKDLAVQAKYGVNFINYWVDEKAGVVMCLSEAADSNAIIATHKEAHGLIPVEILSVKQGQ
;
A
#
# COMPACT_ATOMS: atom_id res chain seq x y z
N MET A 1 14.42 70.69 52.70
CA MET A 1 13.09 70.93 52.20
C MET A 1 13.19 70.68 50.65
N LYS A 2 12.98 69.46 50.16
CA LYS A 2 13.05 69.11 48.75
C LYS A 2 11.75 68.40 48.42
N ILE A 3 10.97 68.98 47.54
CA ILE A 3 9.72 68.55 47.08
C ILE A 3 9.99 67.56 45.90
N ILE A 4 9.51 66.32 46.04
CA ILE A 4 9.60 65.34 44.98
C ILE A 4 8.20 65.28 44.32
N LEU A 5 8.15 65.73 43.08
CA LEU A 5 6.95 65.54 42.20
C LEU A 5 6.92 64.13 41.68
N SER A 6 5.85 63.40 42.00
CA SER A 6 5.56 62.10 41.47
C SER A 6 4.75 62.24 40.16
N LEU A 7 5.33 61.75 39.06
CA LEU A 7 4.68 61.72 37.72
C LEU A 7 4.10 60.37 37.54
N SER A 8 2.75 60.26 37.61
CA SER A 8 2.03 59.01 37.33
C SER A 8 1.80 58.88 35.81
N ALA A 9 2.45 57.93 35.18
CA ALA A 9 2.19 57.59 33.79
C ALA A 9 1.02 56.59 33.71
N PHE A 10 -0.08 57.01 33.08
CA PHE A 10 -1.19 56.13 32.69
C PHE A 10 -0.82 55.34 31.43
N ILE A 11 -0.65 54.03 31.57
CA ILE A 11 -0.46 53.13 30.43
C ILE A 11 -1.85 52.68 30.02
N LEU A 12 -2.33 53.13 28.86
CA LEU A 12 -3.57 52.71 28.23
C LEU A 12 -3.28 51.40 27.48
N ALA A 13 -3.67 50.25 28.05
CA ALA A 13 -3.56 48.95 27.38
C ALA A 13 -4.73 48.83 26.37
N GLY A 14 -4.42 49.09 25.11
CA GLY A 14 -5.32 48.83 23.99
C GLY A 14 -5.34 47.34 23.65
N SER A 15 -6.41 46.63 24.01
CA SER A 15 -6.61 45.23 23.61
C SER A 15 -7.02 45.18 22.13
N ILE A 16 -6.05 44.78 21.29
CA ILE A 16 -6.34 44.50 19.88
C ILE A 16 -6.87 43.07 19.80
N SER A 17 -8.18 42.91 19.64
CA SER A 17 -8.85 41.65 19.38
C SER A 17 -8.62 41.23 17.91
N PHE A 18 -7.72 40.31 17.65
CA PHE A 18 -7.61 39.68 16.35
C PHE A 18 -8.78 38.72 16.16
N HIS A 19 -9.77 39.11 15.35
CA HIS A 19 -10.77 38.17 14.84
C HIS A 19 -10.11 37.33 13.76
N VAL A 20 -9.69 36.12 14.12
CA VAL A 20 -9.31 35.08 13.14
C VAL A 20 -10.62 34.55 12.56
N SER A 21 -11.00 35.07 11.40
CA SER A 21 -12.09 34.52 10.59
C SER A 21 -11.58 33.20 9.98
N ALA A 22 -11.97 32.08 10.58
CA ALA A 22 -11.74 30.77 9.98
C ALA A 22 -12.63 30.65 8.74
N GLN A 23 -12.08 31.01 7.59
CA GLN A 23 -12.68 30.63 6.30
C GLN A 23 -12.52 29.13 6.14
N THR A 24 -13.56 28.37 6.47
CA THR A 24 -13.71 26.98 6.04
C THR A 24 -13.86 26.99 4.52
N LYS A 25 -12.75 26.77 3.83
CA LYS A 25 -12.74 26.48 2.41
C LYS A 25 -13.54 25.19 2.22
N LYS A 26 -14.82 25.32 1.80
CA LYS A 26 -15.57 24.17 1.30
C LYS A 26 -14.73 23.56 0.19
N ILE A 27 -14.22 22.36 0.43
CA ILE A 27 -13.64 21.54 -0.61
C ILE A 27 -14.81 21.16 -1.50
N ASP A 28 -14.83 21.73 -2.70
CA ASP A 28 -15.79 21.38 -3.75
C ASP A 28 -15.47 19.98 -4.22
N THR A 29 -16.19 18.99 -3.69
CA THR A 29 -16.09 17.58 -4.04
C THR A 29 -16.80 17.27 -5.36
N SER A 30 -17.27 18.26 -6.12
CA SER A 30 -18.00 18.06 -7.38
C SER A 30 -17.12 18.01 -8.64
N ALA A 31 -15.80 18.14 -8.53
CA ALA A 31 -14.91 18.22 -9.68
C ALA A 31 -13.85 17.10 -9.70
N GLN A 32 -14.23 15.85 -9.49
CA GLN A 32 -13.43 14.67 -9.95
C GLN A 32 -14.34 13.44 -10.03
N VAL A 33 -15.33 13.43 -10.93
CA VAL A 33 -15.80 12.19 -11.55
C VAL A 33 -14.90 11.93 -12.77
N GLY A 34 -13.60 11.86 -12.55
CA GLY A 34 -12.72 11.06 -13.40
C GLY A 34 -13.03 9.61 -13.02
N ASN A 35 -13.25 8.72 -13.99
CA ASN A 35 -13.43 7.29 -13.75
C ASN A 35 -12.38 6.84 -12.74
N ALA A 36 -12.84 6.33 -11.57
CA ALA A 36 -11.94 5.74 -10.61
C ALA A 36 -11.24 4.58 -11.33
N LYS A 37 -9.92 4.67 -11.48
CA LYS A 37 -9.13 3.62 -12.12
C LYS A 37 -9.16 2.38 -11.25
N ASN A 38 -9.18 1.22 -11.90
CA ASN A 38 -9.10 -0.06 -11.20
C ASN A 38 -7.68 -0.26 -10.65
N LEU A 39 -7.56 -0.99 -9.55
CA LEU A 39 -6.27 -1.43 -9.02
C LEU A 39 -5.91 -2.78 -9.60
N TYR A 40 -4.64 -2.96 -9.88
CA TYR A 40 -4.09 -4.20 -10.41
C TYR A 40 -2.81 -4.58 -9.67
N ILE A 41 -2.63 -5.88 -9.46
CA ILE A 41 -1.33 -6.44 -9.12
C ILE A 41 -0.87 -7.31 -10.28
N ASP A 42 0.20 -6.92 -10.94
CA ASP A 42 0.85 -7.73 -11.94
C ASP A 42 2.05 -8.49 -11.36
N VAL A 43 2.33 -9.66 -11.94
CA VAL A 43 3.31 -10.61 -11.41
C VAL A 43 4.30 -11.00 -12.50
N HIS A 44 5.57 -10.70 -12.28
CA HIS A 44 6.65 -11.20 -13.12
C HIS A 44 7.31 -12.42 -12.47
N LYS A 45 7.53 -13.46 -13.30
CA LYS A 45 8.24 -14.68 -12.92
C LYS A 45 9.58 -14.68 -13.64
N LEU A 46 10.64 -14.37 -12.91
CA LEU A 46 12.00 -14.28 -13.40
C LEU A 46 12.81 -15.47 -12.92
N THR A 47 14.09 -15.55 -13.33
CA THR A 47 14.93 -16.67 -12.90
C THR A 47 15.27 -16.55 -11.41
N PRO A 48 14.94 -17.56 -10.57
CA PRO A 48 15.24 -17.56 -9.15
C PRO A 48 16.72 -17.26 -8.85
N GLY A 49 16.96 -16.33 -7.90
CA GLY A 49 18.29 -15.91 -7.46
C GLY A 49 19.09 -15.07 -8.46
N LYS A 50 18.56 -14.81 -9.66
CA LYS A 50 19.24 -13.99 -10.69
C LYS A 50 18.78 -12.54 -10.73
N VAL A 51 17.56 -12.25 -10.33
CA VAL A 51 17.04 -10.88 -10.23
C VAL A 51 17.44 -10.28 -8.89
N LYS A 52 17.85 -9.01 -8.90
CA LYS A 52 18.12 -8.21 -7.71
C LYS A 52 17.13 -7.08 -7.58
N PHE A 53 16.93 -6.61 -6.37
CA PHE A 53 16.04 -5.48 -6.10
C PHE A 53 16.42 -4.25 -6.93
N GLU A 54 17.71 -3.98 -7.07
CA GLU A 54 18.26 -2.86 -7.83
C GLU A 54 17.99 -2.96 -9.33
N ASP A 55 17.94 -4.18 -9.88
CA ASP A 55 17.58 -4.43 -11.29
C ASP A 55 16.10 -4.07 -11.51
N VAL A 56 15.24 -4.48 -10.58
CA VAL A 56 13.80 -4.15 -10.62
C VAL A 56 13.59 -2.64 -10.44
N ALA A 57 14.28 -2.00 -9.51
CA ALA A 57 14.23 -0.55 -9.34
C ALA A 57 14.60 0.19 -10.64
N THR A 58 15.63 -0.30 -11.35
CA THR A 58 16.04 0.26 -12.64
C THR A 58 14.98 0.06 -13.73
N ALA A 59 14.33 -1.10 -13.77
CA ALA A 59 13.24 -1.37 -14.71
C ALA A 59 12.02 -0.48 -14.39
N HIS A 60 11.67 -0.36 -13.11
CA HIS A 60 10.57 0.47 -12.64
C HIS A 60 10.72 1.95 -13.02
N LEU A 61 11.93 2.51 -12.97
CA LEU A 61 12.18 3.87 -13.46
C LEU A 61 11.83 4.06 -14.95
N LYS A 62 11.99 3.01 -15.77
CA LYS A 62 11.57 3.04 -17.18
C LYS A 62 10.05 2.96 -17.30
N ASP A 63 9.37 2.19 -16.45
CA ASP A 63 7.91 2.16 -16.39
C ASP A 63 7.35 3.54 -16.06
N LEU A 64 7.88 4.20 -15.03
CA LEU A 64 7.47 5.57 -14.64
C LEU A 64 7.67 6.59 -15.75
N ALA A 65 8.68 6.40 -16.62
CA ALA A 65 8.93 7.29 -17.75
C ALA A 65 7.83 7.23 -18.83
N VAL A 66 7.13 6.10 -18.96
CA VAL A 66 6.13 5.86 -20.02
C VAL A 66 4.70 5.66 -19.50
N GLU A 67 4.50 5.45 -18.19
CA GLU A 67 3.21 5.13 -17.56
C GLU A 67 2.07 6.07 -17.98
N LYS A 68 2.33 7.38 -18.01
CA LYS A 68 1.34 8.41 -18.37
C LYS A 68 0.80 8.25 -19.79
N LYS A 69 1.62 7.75 -20.72
CA LYS A 69 1.23 7.52 -22.12
C LYS A 69 0.10 6.50 -22.22
N TYR A 70 0.08 5.53 -21.32
CA TYR A 70 -0.90 4.44 -21.29
C TYR A 70 -1.94 4.62 -20.17
N GLY A 71 -1.91 5.74 -19.45
CA GLY A 71 -2.84 6.00 -18.37
C GLY A 71 -2.64 5.07 -17.16
N VAL A 72 -1.45 4.52 -16.99
CA VAL A 72 -1.07 3.72 -15.81
C VAL A 72 -0.45 4.64 -14.75
N HIS A 73 -0.58 4.24 -13.49
CA HIS A 73 0.14 4.83 -12.38
C HIS A 73 0.63 3.71 -11.47
N PHE A 74 1.94 3.48 -11.44
CA PHE A 74 2.57 2.52 -10.54
C PHE A 74 2.65 3.10 -9.12
N ILE A 75 2.36 2.27 -8.12
CA ILE A 75 2.22 2.67 -6.73
C ILE A 75 3.36 2.08 -5.88
N ASN A 76 3.49 0.76 -5.89
CA ASN A 76 4.55 0.02 -5.18
C ASN A 76 4.94 -1.22 -5.95
N TYR A 77 6.11 -1.78 -5.63
CA TYR A 77 6.50 -3.11 -6.07
C TYR A 77 7.19 -3.89 -4.95
N TRP A 78 7.11 -5.21 -5.01
CA TRP A 78 7.69 -6.15 -4.05
C TRP A 78 8.52 -7.19 -4.78
N VAL A 79 9.74 -7.45 -4.29
CA VAL A 79 10.70 -8.35 -4.94
C VAL A 79 11.12 -9.46 -3.98
N ASP A 80 10.85 -10.71 -4.34
CA ASP A 80 11.50 -11.87 -3.75
C ASP A 80 12.67 -12.31 -4.67
N GLU A 81 13.89 -11.89 -4.33
CA GLU A 81 15.09 -12.20 -5.10
C GLU A 81 15.37 -13.70 -5.14
N LYS A 82 15.04 -14.42 -4.07
CA LYS A 82 15.30 -15.85 -3.95
C LYS A 82 14.43 -16.66 -4.91
N GLN A 83 13.15 -16.31 -5.00
CA GLN A 83 12.20 -16.99 -5.88
C GLN A 83 12.12 -16.36 -7.27
N GLY A 84 12.71 -15.18 -7.48
CA GLY A 84 12.67 -14.47 -8.75
C GLY A 84 11.27 -13.94 -9.06
N LEU A 85 10.51 -13.55 -8.04
CA LEU A 85 9.15 -13.05 -8.18
C LEU A 85 9.12 -11.55 -7.93
N VAL A 86 8.39 -10.84 -8.80
CA VAL A 86 8.13 -9.41 -8.65
C VAL A 86 6.64 -9.18 -8.76
N TYR A 87 6.08 -8.45 -7.81
CA TYR A 87 4.69 -8.02 -7.76
C TYR A 87 4.65 -6.51 -7.85
N CYS A 88 3.89 -5.94 -8.78
CA CYS A 88 3.74 -4.50 -8.95
C CYS A 88 2.28 -4.11 -8.76
N LEU A 89 2.03 -3.16 -7.85
CA LEU A 89 0.72 -2.55 -7.64
C LEU A 89 0.62 -1.31 -8.51
N SER A 90 -0.44 -1.23 -9.30
CA SER A 90 -0.71 -0.07 -10.15
C SER A 90 -2.20 0.23 -10.26
N SER A 91 -2.54 1.45 -10.68
CA SER A 91 -3.88 1.81 -11.12
C SER A 91 -3.89 2.06 -12.63
N ALA A 92 -4.92 1.53 -13.32
CA ALA A 92 -5.09 1.66 -14.75
C ALA A 92 -6.58 1.55 -15.14
N ASP A 93 -6.91 1.91 -16.39
CA ASP A 93 -8.26 1.71 -16.93
C ASP A 93 -8.52 0.23 -17.25
N ASP A 94 -7.46 -0.49 -17.67
CA ASP A 94 -7.49 -1.92 -17.98
C ASP A 94 -6.10 -2.57 -17.86
N SER A 95 -6.06 -3.90 -17.84
CA SER A 95 -4.81 -4.68 -17.73
C SER A 95 -3.94 -4.61 -18.99
N ASP A 96 -4.50 -4.32 -20.16
CA ASP A 96 -3.74 -4.18 -21.42
C ASP A 96 -2.84 -2.92 -21.38
N SER A 97 -3.30 -1.87 -20.74
CA SER A 97 -2.52 -0.65 -20.51
C SER A 97 -1.24 -0.94 -19.73
N ILE A 98 -1.31 -1.79 -18.69
CA ILE A 98 -0.15 -2.24 -17.92
C ILE A 98 0.82 -3.04 -18.81
N ARG A 99 0.31 -4.01 -19.60
CA ARG A 99 1.13 -4.78 -20.54
C ARG A 99 1.85 -3.90 -21.56
N LYS A 100 1.17 -2.90 -22.11
CA LYS A 100 1.75 -1.96 -23.07
C LYS A 100 2.84 -1.10 -22.44
N THR A 101 2.65 -0.68 -21.19
CA THR A 101 3.65 0.08 -20.45
C THR A 101 4.92 -0.75 -20.28
N HIS A 102 4.84 -1.97 -19.74
CA HIS A 102 6.01 -2.84 -19.59
C HIS A 102 6.66 -3.22 -20.91
N ALA A 103 5.87 -3.45 -21.98
CA ALA A 103 6.39 -3.76 -23.30
C ALA A 103 7.28 -2.64 -23.85
N GLU A 104 6.84 -1.37 -23.72
CA GLU A 104 7.60 -0.21 -24.19
C GLU A 104 8.78 0.10 -23.26
N ALA A 105 8.60 0.00 -21.94
CA ALA A 105 9.59 0.38 -20.97
C ALA A 105 10.84 -0.51 -20.99
N HIS A 106 10.64 -1.82 -20.99
CA HIS A 106 11.74 -2.78 -20.84
C HIS A 106 11.50 -4.15 -21.47
N GLY A 107 10.31 -4.40 -22.03
CA GLY A 107 9.99 -5.64 -22.76
C GLY A 107 9.70 -6.87 -21.88
N LEU A 108 9.79 -6.79 -20.54
CA LEU A 108 9.47 -7.90 -19.64
C LEU A 108 7.97 -7.86 -19.32
N LEU A 109 7.22 -8.77 -19.94
CA LEU A 109 5.78 -8.84 -19.73
C LEU A 109 5.41 -9.60 -18.46
N PRO A 110 4.38 -9.18 -17.72
CA PRO A 110 3.89 -9.91 -16.57
C PRO A 110 3.30 -11.26 -16.97
N ALA A 111 3.56 -12.29 -16.16
CA ALA A 111 3.00 -13.62 -16.33
C ALA A 111 1.52 -13.66 -15.96
N GLN A 112 1.09 -12.82 -15.01
CA GLN A 112 -0.29 -12.70 -14.53
C GLN A 112 -0.59 -11.25 -14.19
N ILE A 113 -1.85 -10.84 -14.31
CA ILE A 113 -2.36 -9.55 -13.82
C ILE A 113 -3.68 -9.84 -13.12
N PHE A 114 -3.81 -9.41 -11.87
CA PHE A 114 -5.00 -9.54 -11.04
C PHE A 114 -5.66 -8.17 -10.90
N GLU A 115 -6.95 -8.08 -11.18
CA GLU A 115 -7.75 -6.91 -10.85
C GLU A 115 -8.18 -7.03 -9.39
N VAL A 116 -7.80 -6.09 -8.55
CA VAL A 116 -7.92 -6.24 -7.10
C VAL A 116 -8.70 -5.11 -6.46
N SER A 117 -9.40 -5.42 -5.37
CA SER A 117 -9.83 -4.45 -4.37
C SER A 117 -8.83 -4.43 -3.22
N GLU A 118 -8.63 -3.26 -2.63
CA GLU A 118 -7.69 -3.05 -1.53
C GLU A 118 -8.43 -2.97 -0.19
N GLY A 119 -7.83 -3.57 0.85
CA GLY A 119 -8.33 -3.50 2.22
C GLY A 119 -7.64 -2.44 3.07
N SER A 120 -7.79 -2.55 4.39
CA SER A 120 -7.22 -1.60 5.35
C SER A 120 -5.71 -1.57 5.28
N ALA A 121 -5.14 -0.37 5.41
CA ALA A 121 -3.71 -0.15 5.46
C ALA A 121 -3.27 0.22 6.87
N ALA A 122 -2.16 -0.33 7.32
CA ALA A 122 -1.40 0.12 8.48
C ALA A 122 -0.04 0.66 8.03
N ALA A 123 0.60 1.47 8.85
CA ALA A 123 1.94 1.94 8.56
C ALA A 123 2.97 0.82 8.69
N LEU A 124 3.98 0.83 7.81
CA LEU A 124 5.21 0.05 7.97
C LEU A 124 5.95 0.57 9.22
N THR A 125 6.42 -0.34 10.07
CA THR A 125 7.29 0.02 11.20
C THR A 125 8.76 0.05 10.79
N GLY A 126 9.13 -0.76 9.79
CA GLY A 126 10.51 -0.91 9.32
C GLY A 126 11.41 -1.73 10.23
N ASP A 127 10.87 -2.27 11.32
CA ASP A 127 11.65 -2.98 12.35
C ASP A 127 11.80 -4.47 12.05
N LYS A 128 11.01 -5.01 11.10
CA LYS A 128 10.94 -6.44 10.80
C LYS A 128 11.03 -6.69 9.30
N LYS A 129 11.17 -7.97 8.95
CA LYS A 129 11.13 -8.39 7.55
C LYS A 129 9.73 -8.22 6.98
N LEU A 130 9.68 -7.86 5.71
CA LEU A 130 8.44 -7.73 4.97
C LEU A 130 8.12 -9.03 4.25
N PHE A 131 6.86 -9.43 4.32
CA PHE A 131 6.34 -10.62 3.67
C PHE A 131 5.09 -10.30 2.87
N LEU A 132 4.97 -10.93 1.71
CA LEU A 132 3.75 -10.99 0.93
C LEU A 132 3.26 -12.44 0.96
N ASP A 133 2.15 -12.70 1.60
CA ASP A 133 1.54 -14.01 1.63
C ASP A 133 0.35 -14.10 0.66
N ILE A 134 0.13 -15.30 0.11
CA ILE A 134 -0.81 -15.51 -0.99
C ILE A 134 -1.73 -16.68 -0.65
N HIS A 135 -3.04 -16.40 -0.66
CA HIS A 135 -4.09 -17.40 -0.56
C HIS A 135 -4.72 -17.62 -1.94
N LYS A 136 -4.89 -18.89 -2.33
CA LYS A 136 -5.59 -19.30 -3.55
C LYS A 136 -6.82 -20.08 -3.13
N LEU A 137 -7.96 -19.41 -3.08
CA LEU A 137 -9.23 -19.95 -2.56
C LEU A 137 -10.14 -20.51 -3.65
N GLY A 138 -9.75 -20.28 -4.92
CA GLY A 138 -10.50 -20.68 -6.10
C GLY A 138 -11.49 -19.62 -6.58
N ALA A 139 -11.64 -19.55 -7.88
CA ALA A 139 -12.48 -18.55 -8.56
C ALA A 139 -13.91 -18.50 -7.98
N GLY A 140 -14.36 -17.31 -7.60
CA GLY A 140 -15.69 -17.07 -7.06
C GLY A 140 -15.93 -17.57 -5.62
N ASN A 141 -14.92 -18.12 -4.94
CA ASN A 141 -15.04 -18.64 -3.56
C ASN A 141 -14.69 -17.62 -2.49
N VAL A 142 -14.33 -16.40 -2.86
CA VAL A 142 -13.98 -15.33 -1.92
C VAL A 142 -14.61 -14.02 -2.34
N THR A 143 -14.98 -13.21 -1.34
CA THR A 143 -15.43 -11.83 -1.53
C THR A 143 -14.57 -10.88 -0.70
N ALA A 144 -14.46 -9.62 -1.11
CA ALA A 144 -13.76 -8.59 -0.36
C ALA A 144 -14.32 -8.45 1.07
N ALA A 145 -15.65 -8.58 1.24
CA ALA A 145 -16.29 -8.54 2.55
C ALA A 145 -15.84 -9.71 3.45
N ALA A 146 -15.78 -10.93 2.92
CA ALA A 146 -15.33 -12.10 3.68
C ALA A 146 -13.86 -11.98 4.08
N VAL A 147 -13.01 -11.42 3.20
CA VAL A 147 -11.60 -11.15 3.51
C VAL A 147 -11.47 -10.06 4.57
N ALA A 148 -12.25 -8.99 4.48
CA ALA A 148 -12.26 -7.94 5.51
C ALA A 148 -12.61 -8.50 6.91
N ASP A 149 -13.55 -9.45 6.99
CA ASP A 149 -13.91 -10.09 8.25
C ASP A 149 -12.84 -11.08 8.75
N ALA A 150 -12.16 -11.79 7.85
CA ALA A 150 -11.01 -12.62 8.20
C ALA A 150 -9.85 -11.75 8.70
N HIS A 151 -9.54 -10.67 8.01
CA HIS A 151 -8.48 -9.73 8.39
C HIS A 151 -8.71 -9.09 9.77
N LYS A 152 -9.96 -8.77 10.15
CA LYS A 152 -10.27 -8.30 11.52
C LYS A 152 -9.85 -9.32 12.58
N LYS A 153 -9.99 -10.63 12.29
CA LYS A 153 -9.56 -11.69 13.21
C LYS A 153 -8.03 -11.77 13.27
N ASP A 154 -7.34 -11.60 12.15
CA ASP A 154 -5.87 -11.50 12.12
C ASP A 154 -5.40 -10.35 13.00
N LEU A 155 -5.96 -9.15 12.84
CA LEU A 155 -5.62 -7.98 13.64
C LEU A 155 -5.84 -8.20 15.14
N ALA A 156 -6.85 -9.01 15.53
CA ALA A 156 -7.13 -9.30 16.94
C ALA A 156 -6.04 -10.17 17.60
N VAL A 157 -5.30 -10.99 16.82
CA VAL A 157 -4.31 -11.93 17.35
C VAL A 157 -2.87 -11.62 16.92
N GLN A 158 -2.65 -10.76 15.92
CA GLN A 158 -1.34 -10.48 15.34
C GLN A 158 -0.25 -10.10 16.35
N ALA A 159 -0.61 -9.33 17.39
CA ALA A 159 0.34 -8.89 18.42
C ALA A 159 0.94 -10.05 19.21
N LYS A 160 0.18 -11.13 19.41
CA LYS A 160 0.63 -12.36 20.11
C LYS A 160 1.80 -13.02 19.39
N TYR A 161 1.83 -12.93 18.07
CA TYR A 161 2.86 -13.52 17.21
C TYR A 161 3.88 -12.51 16.71
N GLY A 162 3.75 -11.25 17.13
CA GLY A 162 4.62 -10.17 16.69
C GLY A 162 4.51 -9.87 15.20
N VAL A 163 3.34 -10.11 14.60
CA VAL A 163 3.02 -9.75 13.23
C VAL A 163 2.39 -8.35 13.20
N ASN A 164 2.62 -7.60 12.11
CA ASN A 164 1.94 -6.37 11.80
C ASN A 164 1.41 -6.47 10.36
N PHE A 165 0.13 -6.72 10.19
CA PHE A 165 -0.51 -6.71 8.88
C PHE A 165 -0.66 -5.26 8.40
N ILE A 166 -0.21 -4.98 7.19
CA ILE A 166 -0.14 -3.65 6.61
C ILE A 166 -1.31 -3.42 5.68
N ASN A 167 -1.49 -4.32 4.71
CA ASN A 167 -2.54 -4.21 3.71
C ASN A 167 -2.88 -5.57 3.12
N TYR A 168 -4.02 -5.66 2.43
CA TYR A 168 -4.37 -6.83 1.65
C TYR A 168 -5.10 -6.43 0.37
N TRP A 169 -5.03 -7.31 -0.63
CA TRP A 169 -5.68 -7.16 -1.93
C TRP A 169 -6.44 -8.42 -2.29
N VAL A 170 -7.61 -8.25 -2.89
CA VAL A 170 -8.53 -9.34 -3.22
C VAL A 170 -8.91 -9.28 -4.69
N ASP A 171 -8.60 -10.35 -5.44
CA ASP A 171 -9.22 -10.63 -6.72
C ASP A 171 -10.32 -11.68 -6.50
N GLU A 172 -11.58 -11.23 -6.41
CA GLU A 172 -12.74 -12.10 -6.19
C GLU A 172 -12.94 -13.05 -7.37
N LYS A 173 -12.66 -12.57 -8.59
CA LYS A 173 -12.84 -13.31 -9.84
C LYS A 173 -11.86 -14.47 -9.95
N ALA A 174 -10.59 -14.25 -9.62
CA ALA A 174 -9.57 -15.29 -9.59
C ALA A 174 -9.61 -16.11 -8.29
N GLY A 175 -10.22 -15.59 -7.22
CA GLY A 175 -10.23 -16.22 -5.91
C GLY A 175 -8.85 -16.16 -5.24
N VAL A 176 -8.14 -15.04 -5.41
CA VAL A 176 -6.80 -14.82 -4.87
C VAL A 176 -6.83 -13.69 -3.85
N VAL A 177 -6.16 -13.90 -2.71
CA VAL A 177 -5.92 -12.87 -1.70
C VAL A 177 -4.42 -12.76 -1.48
N MET A 178 -3.93 -11.54 -1.39
CA MET A 178 -2.53 -11.22 -1.12
C MET A 178 -2.49 -10.33 0.11
N CYS A 179 -1.69 -10.69 1.14
CA CYS A 179 -1.56 -9.89 2.36
C CYS A 179 -0.12 -9.47 2.54
N LEU A 180 0.10 -8.19 2.84
CA LEU A 180 1.40 -7.63 3.15
C LEU A 180 1.53 -7.49 4.66
N SER A 181 2.63 -8.01 5.22
CA SER A 181 2.85 -7.96 6.66
C SER A 181 4.33 -7.85 7.02
N GLU A 182 4.60 -7.30 8.20
CA GLU A 182 5.90 -7.34 8.86
C GLU A 182 5.90 -8.43 9.93
N ALA A 183 6.94 -9.28 9.94
CA ALA A 183 7.10 -10.34 10.93
C ALA A 183 8.59 -10.68 11.13
N ALA A 184 8.91 -11.41 12.19
CA ALA A 184 10.25 -11.96 12.41
C ALA A 184 10.59 -13.03 11.35
N ASP A 185 9.59 -13.88 11.04
CA ASP A 185 9.67 -14.95 10.04
C ASP A 185 8.28 -15.35 9.55
N SER A 186 8.23 -16.22 8.53
CA SER A 186 6.99 -16.72 7.94
C SER A 186 6.16 -17.61 8.89
N ASN A 187 6.78 -18.26 9.89
CA ASN A 187 6.04 -19.09 10.84
C ASN A 187 5.12 -18.26 11.73
N ALA A 188 5.53 -17.02 12.06
CA ALA A 188 4.69 -16.10 12.81
C ALA A 188 3.40 -15.76 12.04
N ILE A 189 3.49 -15.55 10.73
CA ILE A 189 2.33 -15.28 9.84
C ILE A 189 1.41 -16.51 9.79
N ILE A 190 1.98 -17.69 9.57
CA ILE A 190 1.23 -18.96 9.56
C ILE A 190 0.48 -19.16 10.89
N ALA A 191 1.16 -18.94 12.02
CA ALA A 191 0.57 -19.10 13.34
C ALA A 191 -0.59 -18.10 13.57
N THR A 192 -0.44 -16.86 13.11
CA THR A 192 -1.47 -15.83 13.18
C THR A 192 -2.72 -16.25 12.39
N HIS A 193 -2.59 -16.56 11.11
CA HIS A 193 -3.71 -17.01 10.26
C HIS A 193 -4.37 -18.28 10.78
N LYS A 194 -3.56 -19.23 11.28
CA LYS A 194 -4.07 -20.48 11.85
C LYS A 194 -4.97 -20.23 13.06
N GLU A 195 -4.58 -19.34 13.97
CA GLU A 195 -5.38 -19.00 15.16
C GLU A 195 -6.58 -18.13 14.80
N ALA A 196 -6.40 -17.17 13.89
CA ALA A 196 -7.43 -16.20 13.53
C ALA A 196 -8.63 -16.82 12.80
N HIS A 197 -8.38 -17.63 11.79
CA HIS A 197 -9.44 -18.16 10.91
C HIS A 197 -9.12 -19.50 10.25
N GLY A 198 -7.92 -20.06 10.43
CA GLY A 198 -7.53 -21.38 9.94
C GLY A 198 -7.15 -21.46 8.47
N LEU A 199 -7.25 -20.37 7.68
CA LEU A 199 -6.85 -20.34 6.26
C LEU A 199 -5.35 -20.07 6.17
N ILE A 200 -4.58 -21.08 5.79
CA ILE A 200 -3.13 -20.98 5.67
C ILE A 200 -2.78 -20.54 4.24
N PRO A 201 -1.89 -19.53 4.05
CA PRO A 201 -1.45 -19.13 2.72
C PRO A 201 -0.70 -20.26 2.03
N VAL A 202 -0.88 -20.37 0.71
CA VAL A 202 -0.19 -21.38 -0.11
C VAL A 202 1.25 -20.97 -0.41
N GLU A 203 1.56 -19.69 -0.26
CA GLU A 203 2.87 -19.12 -0.54
C GLU A 203 3.13 -17.93 0.41
N ILE A 204 4.34 -17.82 0.93
CA ILE A 204 4.80 -16.66 1.71
C ILE A 204 6.15 -16.24 1.17
N LEU A 205 6.22 -15.05 0.62
CA LEU A 205 7.39 -14.45 -0.01
C LEU A 205 8.09 -13.50 0.96
N SER A 206 9.39 -13.62 1.13
CA SER A 206 10.18 -12.61 1.85
C SER A 206 10.59 -11.54 0.86
N VAL A 207 10.03 -10.36 0.98
CA VAL A 207 10.13 -9.33 -0.06
C VAL A 207 10.86 -8.08 0.42
N LYS A 208 11.46 -7.36 -0.55
CA LYS A 208 11.85 -5.96 -0.42
C LYS A 208 10.81 -5.12 -1.17
N GLN A 209 10.44 -3.97 -0.61
CA GLN A 209 9.50 -3.04 -1.23
C GLN A 209 10.22 -1.84 -1.83
N GLY A 210 9.78 -1.42 -3.02
CA GLY A 210 10.13 -0.15 -3.65
C GLY A 210 8.89 0.59 -4.14
N GLN A 211 9.14 1.84 -4.55
CA GLN A 211 8.11 2.78 -5.02
C GLN A 211 8.65 3.61 -6.18
#